data_886a9551d6b04e73158b635466c1de84
#
_entry.id   886a9551d6b04e73158b635466c1de84
#
_cell.length_a   1.000
_cell.length_b   1.000
_cell.length_c   1.000
_cell.angle_alpha   90.00
_cell.angle_beta   90.00
_cell.angle_gamma   90.00
#
_symmetry.space_group_name_H-M   'P 1'
#
loop_
_entity.id
_entity.type
_entity.pdbx_description
1 polymer ?
#
loop_
_entity_poly.entity_id
_entity_poly.type
_entity_poly.pdbx_seq_one_letter_code
_entity_poly.pdbx_strand_id
1 'polypeptide(L)'
;MICKSDFNIHILYLYILQIEKVIVATQMLESMAKNPRPTRAEVADVTNAVYDGADAVMLSGETAKGRYPVDTVKMMSNIIKSAEKFENRRDDLVIPHIGKWKTTDNQAEITLAKSAVTAAQERDAKAILVLTSRGTLPRFVSAYRPAIPIISFCPNGKVAKQLMLNRGVHPVIGLNGVSMPKRPIRAIRHAVEMGFVKEGDDVVVATMEADEDMGTIATLKVATVPEGVLSDS
;
A
#
# COMPACT_ATOMS: atom_id res chain seq x y z
N MET A 1 5.67 16.16 4.65
CA MET A 1 7.09 15.83 4.45
C MET A 1 7.82 16.13 5.74
N ILE A 2 8.49 15.17 6.32
CA ILE A 2 9.23 15.30 7.59
C ILE A 2 10.72 15.31 7.27
N CYS A 3 11.45 16.30 7.80
CA CYS A 3 12.91 16.35 7.67
C CYS A 3 13.55 15.35 8.66
N LYS A 4 14.69 14.74 8.27
CA LYS A 4 15.43 13.80 9.11
C LYS A 4 15.84 14.39 10.46
N SER A 5 16.18 15.68 10.52
CA SER A 5 16.52 16.39 11.75
C SER A 5 15.37 16.47 12.76
N ASP A 6 14.12 16.40 12.27
CA ASP A 6 12.90 16.52 13.06
C ASP A 6 12.15 15.18 13.15
N PHE A 7 12.83 14.07 12.78
CA PHE A 7 12.24 12.75 12.77
C PHE A 7 11.92 12.31 14.20
N ASN A 8 10.68 12.55 14.59
CA ASN A 8 10.13 12.09 15.85
C ASN A 8 9.09 11.00 15.53
N ILE A 9 9.35 9.78 15.99
CA ILE A 9 8.47 8.62 15.80
C ILE A 9 7.03 8.90 16.26
N HIS A 10 6.85 9.75 17.27
CA HIS A 10 5.52 10.15 17.74
C HIS A 10 4.79 11.00 16.69
N ILE A 11 5.50 11.88 16.00
CA ILE A 11 4.92 12.70 14.92
C ILE A 11 4.51 11.82 13.77
N LEU A 12 5.38 10.92 13.32
CA LEU A 12 5.08 9.94 12.28
C LEU A 12 3.83 9.12 12.64
N TYR A 13 3.78 8.60 13.86
CA TYR A 13 2.65 7.82 14.34
C TYR A 13 1.34 8.63 14.36
N LEU A 14 1.39 9.91 14.75
CA LEU A 14 0.23 10.81 14.69
C LEU A 14 -0.28 11.01 13.26
N TYR A 15 0.60 11.18 12.27
CA TYR A 15 0.19 11.30 10.87
C TYR A 15 -0.42 9.99 10.33
N ILE A 16 0.18 8.84 10.66
CA ILE A 16 -0.38 7.53 10.30
C ILE A 16 -1.76 7.35 10.92
N LEU A 17 -1.94 7.70 12.19
CA LEU A 17 -3.24 7.68 12.86
C LEU A 17 -4.26 8.63 12.23
N GLN A 18 -3.82 9.66 11.52
CA GLN A 18 -4.67 10.60 10.78
C GLN A 18 -4.86 10.21 9.30
N ILE A 19 -4.40 9.01 8.88
CA ILE A 19 -4.42 8.55 7.48
C ILE A 19 -3.70 9.54 6.55
N GLU A 20 -2.83 10.36 7.09
CA GLU A 20 -1.98 11.24 6.30
C GLU A 20 -0.77 10.48 5.78
N LYS A 21 -0.39 10.79 4.56
CA LYS A 21 0.79 10.18 3.93
C LYS A 21 2.06 10.80 4.47
N VAL A 22 3.01 9.97 4.83
CA VAL A 22 4.31 10.41 5.34
C VAL A 22 5.40 10.08 4.35
N ILE A 23 6.09 11.13 3.91
CA ILE A 23 7.29 11.02 3.08
C ILE A 23 8.48 11.49 3.91
N VAL A 24 9.41 10.60 4.20
CA VAL A 24 10.67 10.95 4.86
C VAL A 24 11.66 11.43 3.82
N ALA A 25 12.19 12.63 4.03
CA ALA A 25 13.01 13.33 3.05
C ALA A 25 14.23 13.96 3.68
N THR A 26 15.17 14.36 2.83
CA THR A 26 16.45 15.03 3.14
C THR A 26 17.48 14.13 3.82
N GLN A 27 18.71 14.23 3.35
CA GLN A 27 19.89 13.53 3.90
C GLN A 27 19.75 12.02 4.05
N MET A 28 18.95 11.38 3.18
CA MET A 28 18.69 9.94 3.28
C MET A 28 19.93 9.13 2.87
N LEU A 29 20.57 9.49 1.75
CA LEU A 29 21.82 8.90 1.24
C LEU A 29 22.79 10.01 0.79
N GLU A 30 22.92 11.07 1.57
CA GLU A 30 23.66 12.31 1.23
C GLU A 30 25.09 12.04 0.79
N SER A 31 25.78 11.09 1.43
CA SER A 31 27.15 10.73 1.07
C SER A 31 27.27 10.21 -0.36
N MET A 32 26.20 9.64 -0.92
CA MET A 32 26.17 9.14 -2.30
C MET A 32 26.11 10.26 -3.35
N ALA A 33 25.93 11.50 -2.96
CA ALA A 33 26.15 12.62 -3.86
C ALA A 33 27.62 12.68 -4.37
N LYS A 34 28.59 12.18 -3.56
CA LYS A 34 30.04 12.18 -3.87
C LYS A 34 30.65 10.79 -3.93
N ASN A 35 30.09 9.81 -3.22
CA ASN A 35 30.64 8.46 -3.08
C ASN A 35 29.68 7.42 -3.71
N PRO A 36 30.22 6.30 -4.26
CA PRO A 36 29.40 5.27 -4.88
C PRO A 36 28.66 4.37 -3.88
N ARG A 37 28.90 4.52 -2.57
CA ARG A 37 28.26 3.74 -1.50
C ARG A 37 27.86 4.64 -0.35
N PRO A 38 26.73 4.34 0.32
CA PRO A 38 26.28 5.08 1.49
C PRO A 38 27.08 4.69 2.74
N THR A 39 26.98 5.51 3.76
CA THR A 39 27.44 5.17 5.11
C THR A 39 26.50 4.17 5.79
N ARG A 40 26.98 3.48 6.84
CA ARG A 40 26.14 2.58 7.65
C ARG A 40 24.99 3.32 8.34
N ALA A 41 25.22 4.55 8.77
CA ALA A 41 24.19 5.38 9.42
C ALA A 41 23.05 5.69 8.44
N GLU A 42 23.37 6.08 7.19
CA GLU A 42 22.35 6.33 6.16
C GLU A 42 21.53 5.09 5.82
N VAL A 43 22.18 3.92 5.73
CA VAL A 43 21.46 2.64 5.53
C VAL A 43 20.50 2.39 6.70
N ALA A 44 20.94 2.60 7.95
CA ALA A 44 20.09 2.45 9.12
C ALA A 44 18.93 3.44 9.13
N ASP A 45 19.15 4.69 8.72
CA ASP A 45 18.11 5.72 8.66
C ASP A 45 17.00 5.37 7.66
N VAL A 46 17.36 4.89 6.45
CA VAL A 46 16.38 4.42 5.46
C VAL A 46 15.62 3.20 6.00
N THR A 47 16.32 2.25 6.62
CA THR A 47 15.73 1.06 7.22
C THR A 47 14.72 1.44 8.32
N ASN A 48 15.09 2.35 9.21
CA ASN A 48 14.23 2.82 10.28
C ASN A 48 12.99 3.54 9.73
N ALA A 49 13.14 4.37 8.68
CA ALA A 49 11.99 5.02 8.04
C ALA A 49 10.96 3.99 7.53
N VAL A 50 11.43 2.84 7.00
CA VAL A 50 10.54 1.74 6.59
C VAL A 50 9.87 1.10 7.79
N TYR A 51 10.63 0.77 8.84
CA TYR A 51 10.12 0.13 10.07
C TYR A 51 9.15 1.02 10.85
N ASP A 52 9.36 2.33 10.79
CA ASP A 52 8.47 3.30 11.42
C ASP A 52 7.16 3.50 10.63
N GLY A 53 7.05 2.90 9.45
CA GLY A 53 5.82 2.88 8.65
C GLY A 53 5.66 4.09 7.72
N ALA A 54 6.74 4.74 7.28
CA ALA A 54 6.66 5.76 6.24
C ALA A 54 6.04 5.22 4.95
N ASP A 55 5.27 6.05 4.24
CA ASP A 55 4.67 5.69 2.95
C ASP A 55 5.70 5.76 1.82
N ALA A 56 6.65 6.69 1.91
CA ALA A 56 7.73 6.83 0.94
C ALA A 56 8.98 7.45 1.57
N VAL A 57 10.11 7.25 0.93
CA VAL A 57 11.36 7.97 1.18
C VAL A 57 11.74 8.76 -0.06
N MET A 58 12.39 9.90 0.11
CA MET A 58 12.72 10.80 -0.99
C MET A 58 14.22 11.10 -1.04
N LEU A 59 14.79 11.03 -2.24
CA LEU A 59 16.11 11.53 -2.56
C LEU A 59 15.99 12.97 -3.10
N SER A 60 16.97 13.80 -2.83
CA SER A 60 17.01 15.22 -3.21
C SER A 60 18.29 15.54 -3.98
N GLY A 61 19.27 16.13 -3.31
CA GLY A 61 20.57 16.49 -3.87
C GLY A 61 21.35 15.30 -4.41
N GLU A 62 21.16 14.13 -3.82
CA GLU A 62 21.82 12.87 -4.15
C GLU A 62 21.56 12.47 -5.61
N THR A 63 20.37 12.76 -6.12
CA THR A 63 19.97 12.46 -7.51
C THR A 63 19.93 13.69 -8.40
N ALA A 64 19.65 14.89 -7.85
CA ALA A 64 19.53 16.12 -8.63
C ALA A 64 20.88 16.66 -9.12
N LYS A 65 21.96 16.52 -8.31
CA LYS A 65 23.31 17.03 -8.61
C LYS A 65 24.44 16.10 -8.17
N GLY A 66 24.10 14.91 -7.66
CA GLY A 66 25.07 13.90 -7.25
C GLY A 66 25.77 13.25 -8.45
N ARG A 67 26.93 12.65 -8.19
CA ARG A 67 27.72 11.94 -9.21
C ARG A 67 27.17 10.56 -9.57
N TYR A 68 26.36 9.96 -8.68
CA TYR A 68 25.89 8.58 -8.79
C TYR A 68 24.35 8.47 -8.70
N PRO A 69 23.55 9.23 -9.51
CA PRO A 69 22.12 9.32 -9.32
C PRO A 69 21.39 7.97 -9.50
N VAL A 70 21.78 7.20 -10.50
CA VAL A 70 21.16 5.89 -10.78
C VAL A 70 21.50 4.87 -9.69
N ASP A 71 22.75 4.83 -9.26
CA ASP A 71 23.22 3.91 -8.22
C ASP A 71 22.58 4.25 -6.86
N THR A 72 22.36 5.54 -6.59
CA THR A 72 21.67 6.00 -5.39
C THR A 72 20.23 5.50 -5.35
N VAL A 73 19.48 5.60 -6.46
CA VAL A 73 18.10 5.06 -6.54
C VAL A 73 18.09 3.54 -6.37
N LYS A 74 19.02 2.84 -7.04
CA LYS A 74 19.16 1.38 -6.88
C LYS A 74 19.47 0.98 -5.44
N MET A 75 20.39 1.70 -4.80
CA MET A 75 20.78 1.46 -3.40
C MET A 75 19.59 1.68 -2.47
N MET A 76 18.86 2.80 -2.61
CA MET A 76 17.65 3.08 -1.86
C MET A 76 16.62 1.94 -2.00
N SER A 77 16.35 1.52 -3.24
CA SER A 77 15.44 0.41 -3.52
C SER A 77 15.87 -0.90 -2.86
N ASN A 78 17.17 -1.22 -2.87
CA ASN A 78 17.69 -2.44 -2.25
C ASN A 78 17.58 -2.41 -0.73
N ILE A 79 17.84 -1.26 -0.09
CA ILE A 79 17.68 -1.10 1.36
C ILE A 79 16.21 -1.28 1.74
N ILE A 80 15.29 -0.63 1.02
CA ILE A 80 13.84 -0.73 1.27
C ILE A 80 13.37 -2.18 1.15
N LYS A 81 13.68 -2.86 0.03
CA LYS A 81 13.31 -4.26 -0.18
C LYS A 81 13.85 -5.19 0.91
N SER A 82 15.08 -4.93 1.37
CA SER A 82 15.67 -5.69 2.46
C SER A 82 14.94 -5.44 3.78
N ALA A 83 14.63 -4.18 4.10
CA ALA A 83 13.89 -3.82 5.31
C ALA A 83 12.49 -4.43 5.33
N GLU A 84 11.72 -4.30 4.24
CA GLU A 84 10.38 -4.88 4.10
C GLU A 84 10.37 -6.40 4.28
N LYS A 85 11.38 -7.10 3.76
CA LYS A 85 11.51 -8.55 3.91
C LYS A 85 11.67 -8.97 5.38
N PHE A 86 12.32 -8.15 6.21
CA PHE A 86 12.47 -8.41 7.65
C PHE A 86 11.26 -7.94 8.46
N GLU A 87 10.61 -6.86 8.06
CA GLU A 87 9.40 -6.35 8.69
C GLU A 87 8.25 -7.35 8.60
N ASN A 88 8.03 -7.95 7.44
CA ASN A 88 6.98 -8.96 7.20
C ASN A 88 7.13 -10.23 8.06
N ARG A 89 8.22 -10.38 8.81
CA ARG A 89 8.43 -11.48 9.77
C ARG A 89 8.01 -11.14 11.19
N ARG A 90 7.57 -9.90 11.45
CA ARG A 90 7.04 -9.51 12.75
C ARG A 90 5.57 -9.92 12.80
N ASP A 91 5.28 -10.99 13.57
CA ASP A 91 3.92 -11.49 13.81
C ASP A 91 3.05 -10.52 14.64
N ASP A 92 3.64 -9.45 15.19
CA ASP A 92 3.00 -8.50 16.09
C ASP A 92 2.44 -7.26 15.38
N LEU A 93 1.92 -7.38 14.18
CA LEU A 93 1.22 -6.25 13.53
C LEU A 93 -0.05 -5.91 14.33
N VAL A 94 0.15 -5.10 15.35
CA VAL A 94 -0.96 -4.42 16.04
C VAL A 94 -1.65 -3.56 14.98
N ILE A 95 -2.86 -3.95 14.57
CA ILE A 95 -3.70 -3.11 13.71
C ILE A 95 -3.84 -1.76 14.43
N PRO A 96 -3.31 -0.66 13.87
CA PRO A 96 -3.36 0.62 14.53
C PRO A 96 -4.81 0.93 14.90
N HIS A 97 -5.07 1.29 16.14
CA HIS A 97 -6.34 1.90 16.51
C HIS A 97 -6.36 3.27 15.83
N ILE A 98 -6.77 3.30 14.58
CA ILE A 98 -7.06 4.54 13.89
C ILE A 98 -8.16 5.21 14.72
N GLY A 99 -7.80 6.31 15.35
CA GLY A 99 -8.63 6.99 16.34
C GLY A 99 -10.03 7.29 15.79
N LYS A 100 -10.96 7.63 16.67
CA LYS A 100 -12.33 7.98 16.28
C LYS A 100 -12.28 9.18 15.32
N TRP A 101 -12.29 8.90 14.02
CA TRP A 101 -12.42 9.92 12.99
C TRP A 101 -13.77 10.60 13.16
N LYS A 102 -13.73 11.88 13.45
CA LYS A 102 -14.94 12.70 13.65
C LYS A 102 -15.66 13.05 12.34
N THR A 103 -15.25 12.50 11.20
CA THR A 103 -15.93 12.78 9.93
C THR A 103 -16.86 11.62 9.60
N THR A 104 -18.16 11.89 9.70
CA THR A 104 -19.26 10.96 9.40
C THR A 104 -19.22 10.39 7.97
N ASP A 105 -18.56 11.08 7.04
CA ASP A 105 -18.66 10.79 5.61
C ASP A 105 -17.89 9.55 5.11
N ASN A 106 -16.90 9.03 5.89
CA ASN A 106 -16.07 7.89 5.46
C ASN A 106 -16.07 6.73 6.46
N GLN A 107 -17.03 6.69 7.38
CA GLN A 107 -17.07 5.65 8.44
C GLN A 107 -17.22 4.24 7.88
N ALA A 108 -18.01 4.08 6.81
CA ALA A 108 -18.21 2.80 6.16
C ALA A 108 -16.91 2.28 5.49
N GLU A 109 -16.19 3.16 4.77
CA GLU A 109 -14.91 2.81 4.16
C GLU A 109 -13.85 2.44 5.20
N ILE A 110 -13.78 3.18 6.32
CA ILE A 110 -12.83 2.89 7.42
C ILE A 110 -13.13 1.53 8.04
N THR A 111 -14.40 1.26 8.31
CA THR A 111 -14.86 -0.02 8.87
C THR A 111 -14.54 -1.17 7.91
N LEU A 112 -14.85 -1.00 6.62
CA LEU A 112 -14.55 -1.98 5.59
C LEU A 112 -13.05 -2.23 5.45
N ALA A 113 -12.23 -1.17 5.47
CA ALA A 113 -10.78 -1.28 5.39
C ALA A 113 -10.20 -2.10 6.55
N LYS A 114 -10.65 -1.82 7.79
CA LYS A 114 -10.26 -2.59 8.98
C LYS A 114 -10.66 -4.05 8.83
N SER A 115 -11.91 -4.31 8.45
CA SER A 115 -12.42 -5.67 8.26
C SER A 115 -11.65 -6.44 7.19
N ALA A 116 -11.27 -5.76 6.08
CA ALA A 116 -10.49 -6.37 5.01
C ALA A 116 -9.10 -6.78 5.48
N VAL A 117 -8.40 -5.94 6.25
CA VAL A 117 -7.09 -6.26 6.79
C VAL A 117 -7.17 -7.38 7.83
N THR A 118 -8.14 -7.34 8.74
CA THR A 118 -8.38 -8.42 9.72
C THR A 118 -8.68 -9.75 9.05
N ALA A 119 -9.60 -9.76 8.08
CA ALA A 119 -9.94 -10.97 7.33
C ALA A 119 -8.74 -11.53 6.56
N ALA A 120 -7.90 -10.66 6.00
CA ALA A 120 -6.69 -11.06 5.29
C ALA A 120 -5.66 -11.71 6.23
N GLN A 121 -5.50 -11.19 7.44
CA GLN A 121 -4.62 -11.77 8.47
C GLN A 121 -5.13 -13.13 8.95
N GLU A 122 -6.42 -13.23 9.29
CA GLU A 122 -7.03 -14.48 9.78
C GLU A 122 -7.01 -15.60 8.75
N ARG A 123 -7.04 -15.26 7.46
CA ARG A 123 -7.02 -16.22 6.34
C ARG A 123 -5.63 -16.48 5.76
N ASP A 124 -4.58 -15.86 6.26
CA ASP A 124 -3.24 -15.85 5.63
C ASP A 124 -3.32 -15.51 4.12
N ALA A 125 -4.21 -14.58 3.78
CA ALA A 125 -4.42 -14.16 2.41
C ALA A 125 -3.13 -13.58 1.80
N LYS A 126 -2.96 -13.75 0.50
CA LYS A 126 -1.74 -13.29 -0.20
C LYS A 126 -1.88 -11.91 -0.83
N ALA A 127 -3.11 -11.41 -0.97
CA ALA A 127 -3.39 -10.05 -1.45
C ALA A 127 -4.76 -9.55 -0.96
N ILE A 128 -4.87 -8.20 -0.86
CA ILE A 128 -6.16 -7.52 -0.71
C ILE A 128 -6.47 -6.82 -2.04
N LEU A 129 -7.55 -7.22 -2.70
CA LEU A 129 -8.02 -6.65 -3.95
C LEU A 129 -9.06 -5.58 -3.63
N VAL A 130 -8.82 -4.34 -4.03
CA VAL A 130 -9.71 -3.22 -3.72
C VAL A 130 -10.25 -2.61 -5.01
N LEU A 131 -11.56 -2.67 -5.18
CA LEU A 131 -12.23 -2.00 -6.29
C LEU A 131 -12.68 -0.63 -5.82
N THR A 132 -12.23 0.43 -6.50
CA THR A 132 -12.48 1.80 -6.07
C THR A 132 -12.83 2.71 -7.23
N SER A 133 -13.73 3.65 -6.99
CA SER A 133 -14.05 4.74 -7.94
C SER A 133 -13.24 6.01 -7.67
N ARG A 134 -12.97 6.31 -6.40
CA ARG A 134 -12.33 7.57 -5.97
C ARG A 134 -10.94 7.39 -5.37
N GLY A 135 -10.52 6.17 -5.05
CA GLY A 135 -9.23 5.89 -4.39
C GLY A 135 -9.27 6.03 -2.86
N THR A 136 -10.44 6.24 -2.26
CA THR A 136 -10.57 6.45 -0.80
C THR A 136 -10.32 5.15 -0.04
N LEU A 137 -10.99 4.06 -0.42
CA LEU A 137 -10.88 2.77 0.26
C LEU A 137 -9.44 2.21 0.27
N PRO A 138 -8.67 2.19 -0.84
CA PRO A 138 -7.28 1.71 -0.80
C PRO A 138 -6.37 2.53 0.12
N ARG A 139 -6.63 3.83 0.26
CA ARG A 139 -5.90 4.70 1.21
C ARG A 139 -6.14 4.26 2.65
N PHE A 140 -7.39 3.95 3.00
CA PHE A 140 -7.73 3.46 4.33
C PHE A 140 -7.15 2.07 4.59
N VAL A 141 -7.20 1.15 3.61
CA VAL A 141 -6.56 -0.17 3.74
C VAL A 141 -5.06 -0.01 3.95
N SER A 142 -4.38 0.85 3.17
CA SER A 142 -2.95 1.14 3.32
C SER A 142 -2.60 1.72 4.69
N ALA A 143 -3.48 2.55 5.28
CA ALA A 143 -3.25 3.13 6.60
C ALA A 143 -3.18 2.08 7.73
N TYR A 144 -3.81 0.93 7.56
CA TYR A 144 -3.70 -0.22 8.47
C TYR A 144 -2.42 -1.04 8.28
N ARG A 145 -1.55 -0.68 7.33
CA ARG A 145 -0.22 -1.28 7.10
C ARG A 145 -0.25 -2.82 6.98
N PRO A 146 -1.10 -3.42 6.11
CA PRO A 146 -1.04 -4.86 5.92
C PRO A 146 0.33 -5.27 5.36
N ALA A 147 0.81 -6.46 5.77
CA ALA A 147 2.07 -7.03 5.29
C ALA A 147 1.99 -7.54 3.84
N ILE A 148 0.77 -7.68 3.31
CA ILE A 148 0.49 -8.20 1.97
C ILE A 148 0.15 -7.07 0.98
N PRO A 149 0.33 -7.27 -0.33
CA PRO A 149 0.06 -6.25 -1.33
C PRO A 149 -1.43 -5.90 -1.41
N ILE A 150 -1.69 -4.60 -1.63
CA ILE A 150 -3.02 -4.04 -1.87
C ILE A 150 -3.12 -3.74 -3.38
N ILE A 151 -3.87 -4.54 -4.12
CA ILE A 151 -4.05 -4.33 -5.56
C ILE A 151 -5.32 -3.52 -5.76
N SER A 152 -5.16 -2.28 -6.20
CA SER A 152 -6.26 -1.32 -6.34
C SER A 152 -6.69 -1.15 -7.79
N PHE A 153 -7.90 -1.59 -8.11
CA PHE A 153 -8.49 -1.43 -9.44
C PHE A 153 -9.14 -0.05 -9.57
N CYS A 154 -8.52 0.80 -10.37
CA CYS A 154 -8.85 2.22 -10.51
C CYS A 154 -9.60 2.49 -11.82
N PRO A 155 -10.54 3.46 -11.84
CA PRO A 155 -11.30 3.79 -13.05
C PRO A 155 -10.46 4.53 -14.10
N ASN A 156 -9.39 5.23 -13.68
CA ASN A 156 -8.56 6.04 -14.56
C ASN A 156 -7.15 6.28 -14.01
N GLY A 157 -6.28 6.80 -14.87
CA GLY A 157 -4.88 7.05 -14.53
C GLY A 157 -4.66 8.14 -13.48
N LYS A 158 -5.59 9.08 -13.29
CA LYS A 158 -5.46 10.12 -12.24
C LYS A 158 -5.55 9.49 -10.85
N VAL A 159 -6.57 8.67 -10.61
CA VAL A 159 -6.74 7.95 -9.34
C VAL A 159 -5.56 7.00 -9.11
N ALA A 160 -5.15 6.25 -10.14
CA ALA A 160 -4.01 5.34 -10.05
C ALA A 160 -2.73 6.07 -9.62
N LYS A 161 -2.38 7.19 -10.27
CA LYS A 161 -1.19 7.98 -9.93
C LYS A 161 -1.23 8.51 -8.49
N GLN A 162 -2.38 8.95 -8.01
CA GLN A 162 -2.54 9.42 -6.63
C GLN A 162 -2.31 8.32 -5.60
N LEU A 163 -2.65 7.07 -5.93
CA LEU A 163 -2.51 5.92 -5.06
C LEU A 163 -1.07 5.40 -4.97
N MET A 164 -0.21 5.70 -5.95
CA MET A 164 1.20 5.31 -5.94
C MET A 164 1.99 5.79 -4.71
N LEU A 165 1.51 6.82 -4.03
CA LEU A 165 2.12 7.35 -2.80
C LEU A 165 1.63 6.65 -1.52
N ASN A 166 0.77 5.64 -1.61
CA ASN A 166 0.31 4.90 -0.44
C ASN A 166 1.11 3.60 -0.32
N ARG A 167 1.59 3.31 0.88
CA ARG A 167 2.40 2.13 1.15
C ARG A 167 1.65 0.85 0.80
N GLY A 168 2.32 -0.05 0.09
CA GLY A 168 1.79 -1.35 -0.28
C GLY A 168 0.69 -1.35 -1.35
N VAL A 169 0.32 -0.17 -1.89
CA VAL A 169 -0.73 -0.07 -2.92
C VAL A 169 -0.14 -0.20 -4.32
N HIS A 170 -0.66 -1.15 -5.07
CA HIS A 170 -0.36 -1.40 -6.49
C HIS A 170 -1.59 -1.03 -7.33
N PRO A 171 -1.67 0.20 -7.87
CA PRO A 171 -2.81 0.63 -8.65
C PRO A 171 -2.79 0.04 -10.06
N VAL A 172 -3.93 -0.50 -10.46
CA VAL A 172 -4.17 -1.08 -11.79
C VAL A 172 -5.32 -0.32 -12.45
N ILE A 173 -5.15 0.08 -13.71
CA ILE A 173 -6.24 0.66 -14.50
C ILE A 173 -6.93 -0.51 -15.20
N GLY A 174 -8.21 -0.71 -14.90
CA GLY A 174 -8.95 -1.81 -15.51
C GLY A 174 -10.35 -1.96 -14.92
N LEU A 175 -11.04 -3.00 -15.40
CA LEU A 175 -12.41 -3.34 -15.04
C LEU A 175 -13.48 -2.34 -15.51
N ASN A 176 -13.11 -1.34 -16.33
CA ASN A 176 -14.08 -0.45 -16.98
C ASN A 176 -14.93 -1.28 -17.95
N GLY A 177 -16.27 -1.10 -17.89
CA GLY A 177 -17.21 -1.86 -18.73
C GLY A 177 -17.49 -3.29 -18.25
N VAL A 178 -16.83 -3.77 -17.18
CA VAL A 178 -17.16 -5.06 -16.55
C VAL A 178 -18.35 -4.89 -15.63
N SER A 179 -19.39 -5.71 -15.80
CA SER A 179 -20.56 -5.71 -14.91
C SER A 179 -20.19 -6.06 -13.48
N MET A 180 -20.86 -5.45 -12.50
CA MET A 180 -20.54 -5.58 -11.08
C MET A 180 -20.40 -7.05 -10.59
N PRO A 181 -21.28 -7.99 -10.94
CA PRO A 181 -21.15 -9.38 -10.46
C PRO A 181 -19.85 -10.07 -10.93
N LYS A 182 -19.30 -9.64 -12.09
CA LYS A 182 -18.10 -10.23 -12.67
C LYS A 182 -16.79 -9.54 -12.27
N ARG A 183 -16.87 -8.38 -11.61
CA ARG A 183 -15.66 -7.62 -11.22
C ARG A 183 -14.74 -8.38 -10.26
N PRO A 184 -15.21 -9.04 -9.20
CA PRO A 184 -14.33 -9.76 -8.29
C PRO A 184 -13.50 -10.84 -8.98
N ILE A 185 -14.11 -11.70 -9.81
CA ILE A 185 -13.38 -12.75 -10.51
C ILE A 185 -12.39 -12.19 -11.54
N ARG A 186 -12.73 -11.10 -12.21
CA ARG A 186 -11.81 -10.40 -13.12
C ARG A 186 -10.65 -9.78 -12.36
N ALA A 187 -10.88 -9.21 -11.18
CA ALA A 187 -9.83 -8.67 -10.33
C ALA A 187 -8.86 -9.78 -9.87
N ILE A 188 -9.38 -10.94 -9.48
CA ILE A 188 -8.57 -12.11 -9.11
C ILE A 188 -7.73 -12.57 -10.32
N ARG A 189 -8.34 -12.71 -11.51
CA ARG A 189 -7.62 -13.07 -12.73
C ARG A 189 -6.46 -12.12 -13.02
N HIS A 190 -6.69 -10.82 -13.00
CA HIS A 190 -5.63 -9.83 -13.17
C HIS A 190 -4.53 -9.92 -12.11
N ALA A 191 -4.87 -10.22 -10.86
CA ALA A 191 -3.88 -10.41 -9.82
C ALA A 191 -2.98 -11.62 -10.08
N VAL A 192 -3.54 -12.70 -10.64
CA VAL A 192 -2.77 -13.89 -11.09
C VAL A 192 -1.90 -13.55 -12.30
N GLU A 193 -2.45 -12.88 -13.33
CA GLU A 193 -1.70 -12.45 -14.52
C GLU A 193 -0.49 -11.57 -14.16
N MET A 194 -0.63 -10.73 -13.16
CA MET A 194 0.46 -9.87 -12.66
C MET A 194 1.44 -10.59 -11.71
N GLY A 195 1.18 -11.85 -11.34
CA GLY A 195 2.04 -12.64 -10.47
C GLY A 195 1.98 -12.29 -8.98
N PHE A 196 0.95 -11.57 -8.53
CA PHE A 196 0.76 -11.26 -7.10
C PHE A 196 0.21 -12.45 -6.32
N VAL A 197 -0.61 -13.26 -6.95
CA VAL A 197 -1.23 -14.46 -6.37
C VAL A 197 -1.21 -15.61 -7.38
N LYS A 198 -1.38 -16.83 -6.91
CA LYS A 198 -1.48 -18.05 -7.71
C LYS A 198 -2.72 -18.83 -7.35
N GLU A 199 -3.04 -19.85 -8.14
CA GLU A 199 -4.11 -20.80 -7.85
C GLU A 199 -3.94 -21.42 -6.46
N GLY A 200 -5.03 -21.52 -5.71
CA GLY A 200 -5.05 -22.00 -4.34
C GLY A 200 -4.73 -20.96 -3.27
N ASP A 201 -4.25 -19.77 -3.63
CA ASP A 201 -4.02 -18.69 -2.66
C ASP A 201 -5.36 -18.07 -2.20
N ASP A 202 -5.44 -17.68 -0.92
CA ASP A 202 -6.57 -16.90 -0.43
C ASP A 202 -6.37 -15.41 -0.73
N VAL A 203 -7.45 -14.74 -1.09
CA VAL A 203 -7.51 -13.30 -1.35
C VAL A 203 -8.74 -12.68 -0.68
N VAL A 204 -8.62 -11.42 -0.31
CA VAL A 204 -9.74 -10.61 0.19
C VAL A 204 -10.10 -9.58 -0.86
N VAL A 205 -11.38 -9.49 -1.22
CA VAL A 205 -11.90 -8.49 -2.16
C VAL A 205 -12.78 -7.52 -1.41
N ALA A 206 -12.44 -6.24 -1.44
CA ALA A 206 -13.19 -5.17 -0.80
C ALA A 206 -13.68 -4.15 -1.85
N THR A 207 -14.95 -3.78 -1.79
CA THR A 207 -15.56 -2.82 -2.70
C THR A 207 -16.62 -1.97 -2.02
N MET A 208 -16.74 -0.72 -2.49
CA MET A 208 -17.85 0.18 -2.15
C MET A 208 -18.68 0.36 -3.40
N GLU A 209 -19.93 -0.04 -3.34
CA GLU A 209 -20.85 -0.02 -4.46
C GLU A 209 -22.00 0.96 -4.18
N ALA A 210 -22.38 1.73 -5.19
CA ALA A 210 -23.62 2.51 -5.13
C ALA A 210 -24.77 1.61 -5.51
N ASP A 211 -25.79 1.59 -4.68
CA ASP A 211 -27.05 0.90 -4.91
C ASP A 211 -28.17 1.94 -4.96
N GLU A 212 -29.11 1.77 -5.89
CA GLU A 212 -30.18 2.76 -6.13
C GLU A 212 -31.14 2.85 -4.94
N ASP A 213 -31.40 1.74 -4.26
CA ASP A 213 -32.39 1.67 -3.17
C ASP A 213 -31.72 1.85 -1.78
N MET A 214 -30.52 1.34 -1.60
CA MET A 214 -29.84 1.25 -0.29
C MET A 214 -28.69 2.27 -0.14
N GLY A 215 -28.39 3.07 -1.17
CA GLY A 215 -27.28 4.03 -1.16
C GLY A 215 -25.94 3.35 -1.39
N THR A 216 -24.98 3.52 -0.47
CA THR A 216 -23.65 2.92 -0.63
C THR A 216 -23.50 1.66 0.18
N ILE A 217 -23.24 0.53 -0.49
CA ILE A 217 -23.04 -0.79 0.12
C ILE A 217 -21.55 -1.10 0.21
N ALA A 218 -21.09 -1.44 1.42
CA ALA A 218 -19.75 -1.95 1.67
C ALA A 218 -19.74 -3.48 1.55
N THR A 219 -18.97 -4.03 0.63
CA THR A 219 -18.90 -5.48 0.40
C THR A 219 -17.50 -6.00 0.66
N LEU A 220 -17.39 -7.05 1.47
CA LEU A 220 -16.19 -7.82 1.72
C LEU A 220 -16.42 -9.27 1.28
N LYS A 221 -15.51 -9.79 0.46
CA LYS A 221 -15.53 -11.18 0.01
C LYS A 221 -14.17 -11.80 0.29
N VAL A 222 -14.18 -13.00 0.86
CA VAL A 222 -13.00 -13.84 0.98
C VAL A 222 -13.13 -14.95 -0.07
N ALA A 223 -12.09 -15.18 -0.83
CA ALA A 223 -12.10 -16.17 -1.89
C ALA A 223 -10.75 -16.86 -1.99
N THR A 224 -10.78 -18.15 -2.34
CA THR A 224 -9.60 -18.88 -2.80
C THR A 224 -9.52 -18.75 -4.31
N VAL A 225 -8.34 -18.46 -4.84
CA VAL A 225 -8.10 -18.35 -6.30
C VAL A 225 -8.41 -19.71 -6.95
N PRO A 226 -9.41 -19.78 -7.84
CA PRO A 226 -9.82 -21.06 -8.43
C PRO A 226 -8.74 -21.61 -9.38
N GLU A 227 -8.69 -22.96 -9.48
CA GLU A 227 -7.91 -23.63 -10.50
C GLU A 227 -8.41 -23.28 -11.91
N GLY A 228 -7.50 -23.11 -12.85
CA GLY A 228 -7.84 -22.79 -14.24
C GLY A 228 -8.36 -21.36 -14.44
N VAL A 229 -8.18 -20.45 -13.47
CA VAL A 229 -8.69 -19.06 -13.55
C VAL A 229 -8.22 -18.31 -14.80
N LEU A 230 -7.10 -18.70 -15.40
CA LEU A 230 -6.56 -18.13 -16.66
C LEU A 230 -7.09 -18.83 -17.91
N SER A 231 -7.68 -20.02 -17.81
CA SER A 231 -8.13 -20.82 -18.96
C SER A 231 -9.52 -20.41 -19.49
N ASP A 232 -10.31 -19.69 -18.69
CA ASP A 232 -11.63 -19.18 -19.08
C ASP A 232 -11.54 -17.77 -19.72
N SER A 233 -10.90 -17.65 -20.87
CA SER A 233 -10.82 -16.40 -21.65
C SER A 233 -11.75 -16.40 -22.85
#